data_a98d9bea65b57505bde00b61fe939504
#
_entry.id   a98d9bea65b57505bde00b61fe939504
#
_cell.length_a   1.000
_cell.length_b   1.000
_cell.length_c   1.000
_cell.angle_alpha   90.00
_cell.angle_beta   90.00
_cell.angle_gamma   90.00
#
_symmetry.space_group_name_H-M   'P 1'
#
loop_
_entity.id
_entity.type
_entity.pdbx_description
1 polymer ?
#
loop_
_entity_poly.entity_id
_entity_poly.type
_entity_poly.pdbx_seq_one_letter_code
_entity_poly.pdbx_strand_id
1 'polypeptide(L)'
;MRSEKASLGLKIAAWGGLVFLHFPILIIFLYAFNTEEAAFSFPPKGFTLHWFSVAFSRPDVLEAIKLSLQIASIATLIAMVLGTLASAALYRRDFFGKQGISLMLILPIALPGIITGIALLATFKTLGIEPGMFTIIVGHATFCVVIVYNNVIARLRRTSHSLIEASMDLGADGWQTFRYIILPNLGSALLAGGMLAFALSFDEIIVTTFTAGHERTLPLWLLNQLSRPRDVPVTNVVAMLVMMVTMLPILGAYYLTRGGESVAGSGGK
;
A
#
# COMPACT_ATOMS: atom_id res chain seq x y z
N MET A 1 24.69 -24.67 -13.86
CA MET A 1 24.54 -23.30 -14.42
C MET A 1 25.74 -22.47 -13.98
N ARG A 2 26.58 -22.04 -14.94
CA ARG A 2 27.69 -21.11 -14.63
C ARG A 2 27.06 -19.77 -14.21
N SER A 3 27.33 -19.32 -13.00
CA SER A 3 27.01 -17.95 -12.57
C SER A 3 27.87 -16.98 -13.41
N GLU A 4 27.30 -16.44 -14.47
CA GLU A 4 27.96 -15.37 -15.21
C GLU A 4 28.13 -14.18 -14.28
N LYS A 5 29.38 -13.82 -13.99
CA LYS A 5 29.70 -12.64 -13.19
C LYS A 5 29.27 -11.42 -13.99
N ALA A 6 28.35 -10.63 -13.42
CA ALA A 6 27.88 -9.39 -14.03
C ALA A 6 29.07 -8.49 -14.44
N SER A 7 29.03 -7.92 -15.66
CA SER A 7 30.05 -7.03 -16.18
C SER A 7 30.19 -5.80 -15.28
N LEU A 8 31.38 -5.19 -15.27
CA LEU A 8 31.67 -3.97 -14.47
C LEU A 8 30.69 -2.83 -14.83
N GLY A 9 30.40 -2.65 -16.12
CA GLY A 9 29.44 -1.64 -16.58
C GLY A 9 28.03 -1.86 -16.02
N LEU A 10 27.55 -3.12 -15.97
CA LEU A 10 26.26 -3.45 -15.39
C LEU A 10 26.22 -3.18 -13.88
N LYS A 11 27.31 -3.46 -13.16
CA LYS A 11 27.43 -3.14 -11.73
C LYS A 11 27.40 -1.64 -11.48
N ILE A 12 28.15 -0.86 -12.26
CA ILE A 12 28.18 0.60 -12.16
C ILE A 12 26.78 1.18 -12.44
N ALA A 13 26.10 0.71 -13.49
CA ALA A 13 24.75 1.14 -13.81
C ALA A 13 23.75 0.80 -12.69
N ALA A 14 23.82 -0.40 -12.13
CA ALA A 14 22.96 -0.82 -11.02
C ALA A 14 23.19 0.03 -9.75
N TRP A 15 24.44 0.22 -9.35
CA TRP A 15 24.78 1.05 -8.19
C TRP A 15 24.45 2.53 -8.43
N GLY A 16 24.71 3.05 -9.63
CA GLY A 16 24.33 4.42 -10.01
C GLY A 16 22.83 4.63 -9.94
N GLY A 17 22.03 3.69 -10.43
CA GLY A 17 20.57 3.73 -10.29
C GLY A 17 20.10 3.69 -8.85
N LEU A 18 20.69 2.81 -8.02
CA LEU A 18 20.38 2.75 -6.59
C LEU A 18 20.71 4.06 -5.87
N VAL A 19 21.88 4.62 -6.10
CA VAL A 19 22.28 5.91 -5.50
C VAL A 19 21.34 7.02 -5.95
N PHE A 20 21.04 7.11 -7.25
CA PHE A 20 20.11 8.11 -7.79
C PHE A 20 18.72 8.04 -7.14
N LEU A 21 18.17 6.84 -6.99
CA LEU A 21 16.86 6.64 -6.37
C LEU A 21 16.82 6.96 -4.88
N HIS A 22 17.91 6.66 -4.14
CA HIS A 22 17.94 6.84 -2.70
C HIS A 22 18.51 8.18 -2.25
N PHE A 23 19.16 8.92 -3.15
CA PHE A 23 19.76 10.23 -2.82
C PHE A 23 18.74 11.24 -2.25
N PRO A 24 17.54 11.44 -2.83
CA PRO A 24 16.55 12.34 -2.25
C PRO A 24 16.11 11.92 -0.84
N ILE A 25 16.01 10.60 -0.59
CA ILE A 25 15.66 10.05 0.71
C ILE A 25 16.75 10.38 1.74
N LEU A 26 18.01 10.20 1.38
CA LEU A 26 19.15 10.55 2.24
C LEU A 26 19.17 12.05 2.59
N ILE A 27 18.77 12.90 1.66
CA ILE A 27 18.66 14.35 1.92
C ILE A 27 17.56 14.63 2.95
N ILE A 28 16.39 14.00 2.88
CA ILE A 28 15.34 14.15 3.89
C ILE A 28 15.86 13.72 5.26
N PHE A 29 16.54 12.56 5.35
CA PHE A 29 17.15 12.09 6.59
C PHE A 29 18.17 13.08 7.14
N LEU A 30 19.05 13.62 6.29
CA LEU A 30 20.06 14.59 6.69
C LEU A 30 19.44 15.86 7.26
N TYR A 31 18.43 16.41 6.59
CA TYR A 31 17.77 17.64 7.01
C TYR A 31 16.79 17.45 8.17
N ALA A 32 16.34 16.23 8.48
CA ALA A 32 15.59 15.95 9.69
C ALA A 32 16.40 16.22 10.98
N PHE A 33 17.74 16.19 10.89
CA PHE A 33 18.65 16.48 12.00
C PHE A 33 19.31 17.87 11.92
N ASN A 34 19.03 18.68 10.89
CA ASN A 34 19.66 19.98 10.72
C ASN A 34 19.28 20.97 11.82
N THR A 35 20.22 21.82 12.26
CA THR A 35 19.98 22.86 13.28
C THR A 35 19.22 24.08 12.75
N GLU A 36 19.16 24.31 11.44
CA GLU A 36 18.54 25.50 10.84
C GLU A 36 17.04 25.31 10.59
N GLU A 37 16.25 26.33 10.96
CA GLU A 37 14.80 26.30 10.86
C GLU A 37 14.26 26.39 9.41
N ALA A 38 14.97 27.09 8.53
CA ALA A 38 14.38 27.54 7.27
C ALA A 38 15.18 27.25 6.00
N ALA A 39 16.42 26.83 6.09
CA ALA A 39 17.27 26.80 4.90
C ALA A 39 17.79 25.40 4.58
N PHE A 40 17.73 25.05 3.31
CA PHE A 40 18.51 23.98 2.74
C PHE A 40 19.95 24.46 2.57
N SER A 41 20.69 24.65 3.68
CA SER A 41 22.12 24.95 3.62
C SER A 41 22.90 23.64 3.48
N PHE A 42 23.72 23.53 2.45
CA PHE A 42 24.61 22.40 2.27
C PHE A 42 26.05 22.87 2.31
N PRO A 43 26.90 22.27 3.15
CA PRO A 43 26.61 21.22 4.16
C PRO A 43 25.79 21.75 5.35
N PRO A 44 25.08 20.86 6.08
CA PRO A 44 24.39 21.25 7.32
C PRO A 44 25.37 21.88 8.32
N LYS A 45 24.95 22.94 9.02
CA LYS A 45 25.82 23.64 9.99
C LYS A 45 25.94 22.91 11.32
N GLY A 46 25.01 22.00 11.61
CA GLY A 46 25.01 21.21 12.84
C GLY A 46 23.90 20.18 12.85
N PHE A 47 23.87 19.35 13.90
CA PHE A 47 22.87 18.31 14.08
C PHE A 47 22.15 18.49 15.41
N THR A 48 20.82 18.27 15.39
CA THR A 48 19.95 18.38 16.58
C THR A 48 18.85 17.33 16.53
N LEU A 49 18.35 16.91 17.70
CA LEU A 49 17.15 16.10 17.87
C LEU A 49 15.92 16.96 18.25
N HIS A 50 16.08 18.28 18.36
CA HIS A 50 15.04 19.20 18.78
C HIS A 50 13.75 19.03 17.96
N TRP A 51 13.85 18.90 16.65
CA TRP A 51 12.71 18.82 15.75
C TRP A 51 11.85 17.57 15.94
N PHE A 52 12.43 16.50 16.49
CA PHE A 52 11.65 15.32 16.88
C PHE A 52 10.70 15.63 18.03
N SER A 53 11.19 16.31 19.04
CA SER A 53 10.34 16.75 20.16
C SER A 53 9.25 17.70 19.67
N VAL A 54 9.57 18.64 18.77
CA VAL A 54 8.60 19.56 18.17
C VAL A 54 7.55 18.79 17.36
N ALA A 55 7.96 17.85 16.51
CA ALA A 55 7.04 17.06 15.68
C ALA A 55 6.05 16.25 16.54
N PHE A 56 6.53 15.60 17.61
CA PHE A 56 5.67 14.81 18.51
C PHE A 56 4.81 15.65 19.45
N SER A 57 5.12 16.92 19.66
CA SER A 57 4.29 17.84 20.47
C SER A 57 3.20 18.55 19.65
N ARG A 58 3.21 18.39 18.31
CA ARG A 58 2.23 19.04 17.41
C ARG A 58 0.95 18.21 17.28
N PRO A 59 -0.21 18.74 17.76
CA PRO A 59 -1.49 18.01 17.65
C PRO A 59 -1.88 17.71 16.20
N ASP A 60 -1.66 18.65 15.28
CA ASP A 60 -2.00 18.50 13.86
C ASP A 60 -1.23 17.35 13.18
N VAL A 61 0.03 17.10 13.57
CA VAL A 61 0.83 15.96 13.11
C VAL A 61 0.25 14.64 13.62
N LEU A 62 -0.03 14.58 14.94
CA LEU A 62 -0.55 13.38 15.58
C LEU A 62 -1.95 13.00 15.06
N GLU A 63 -2.81 13.99 14.85
CA GLU A 63 -4.15 13.80 14.28
C GLU A 63 -4.05 13.29 12.83
N ALA A 64 -3.18 13.87 12.01
CA ALA A 64 -2.95 13.44 10.63
C ALA A 64 -2.42 12.00 10.56
N ILE A 65 -1.47 11.62 11.43
CA ILE A 65 -0.96 10.25 11.54
C ILE A 65 -2.10 9.29 11.92
N LYS A 66 -2.84 9.61 12.97
CA LYS A 66 -3.95 8.77 13.46
C LYS A 66 -5.00 8.57 12.38
N LEU A 67 -5.40 9.65 11.72
CA LEU A 67 -6.40 9.60 10.64
C LEU A 67 -5.92 8.73 9.47
N SER A 68 -4.68 8.91 9.02
CA SER A 68 -4.10 8.08 7.94
C SER A 68 -4.06 6.60 8.30
N LEU A 69 -3.64 6.26 9.52
CA LEU A 69 -3.62 4.88 10.00
C LEU A 69 -5.02 4.27 10.05
N GLN A 70 -6.00 5.02 10.53
CA GLN A 70 -7.40 4.56 10.58
C GLN A 70 -7.95 4.31 9.18
N ILE A 71 -7.80 5.28 8.27
CA ILE A 71 -8.28 5.17 6.89
C ILE A 71 -7.62 3.99 6.18
N ALA A 72 -6.28 3.91 6.22
CA ALA A 72 -5.54 2.85 5.55
C ALA A 72 -5.92 1.46 6.10
N SER A 73 -6.09 1.32 7.42
CA SER A 73 -6.48 0.06 8.04
C SER A 73 -7.91 -0.34 7.62
N ILE A 74 -8.87 0.58 7.70
CA ILE A 74 -10.27 0.27 7.37
C ILE A 74 -10.41 -0.01 5.87
N ALA A 75 -9.83 0.82 5.00
CA ALA A 75 -9.87 0.61 3.55
C ALA A 75 -9.22 -0.72 3.14
N THR A 76 -8.11 -1.09 3.78
CA THR A 76 -7.45 -2.38 3.56
C THR A 76 -8.32 -3.54 4.00
N LEU A 77 -8.97 -3.47 5.16
CA LEU A 77 -9.86 -4.54 5.63
C LEU A 77 -11.05 -4.72 4.67
N ILE A 78 -11.66 -3.63 4.24
CA ILE A 78 -12.73 -3.66 3.22
C ILE A 78 -12.21 -4.30 1.93
N ALA A 79 -11.04 -3.88 1.48
CA ALA A 79 -10.42 -4.41 0.28
C ALA A 79 -10.09 -5.89 0.38
N MET A 80 -9.60 -6.36 1.53
CA MET A 80 -9.32 -7.79 1.77
C MET A 80 -10.59 -8.63 1.68
N VAL A 81 -11.69 -8.16 2.26
CA VAL A 81 -12.98 -8.87 2.17
C VAL A 81 -13.51 -8.84 0.74
N LEU A 82 -13.71 -7.66 0.16
CA LEU A 82 -14.33 -7.52 -1.16
C LEU A 82 -13.46 -8.09 -2.28
N GLY A 83 -12.14 -7.86 -2.25
CA GLY A 83 -11.21 -8.39 -3.25
C GLY A 83 -11.13 -9.92 -3.21
N THR A 84 -11.17 -10.52 -2.02
CA THR A 84 -11.20 -11.97 -1.87
C THR A 84 -12.52 -12.57 -2.37
N LEU A 85 -13.66 -11.98 -2.01
CA LEU A 85 -14.98 -12.41 -2.48
C LEU A 85 -15.09 -12.29 -4.00
N ALA A 86 -14.65 -11.16 -4.58
CA ALA A 86 -14.62 -10.96 -6.03
C ALA A 86 -13.73 -12.01 -6.72
N SER A 87 -12.56 -12.29 -6.16
CA SER A 87 -11.65 -13.32 -6.68
C SER A 87 -12.28 -14.71 -6.64
N ALA A 88 -12.94 -15.07 -5.53
CA ALA A 88 -13.60 -16.36 -5.38
C ALA A 88 -14.78 -16.49 -6.34
N ALA A 89 -15.56 -15.42 -6.55
CA ALA A 89 -16.70 -15.41 -7.46
C ALA A 89 -16.28 -15.55 -8.93
N LEU A 90 -15.18 -14.91 -9.33
CA LEU A 90 -14.69 -14.94 -10.71
C LEU A 90 -13.75 -16.11 -10.99
N TYR A 91 -13.24 -16.77 -9.96
CA TYR A 91 -12.36 -17.91 -10.12
C TYR A 91 -13.10 -19.10 -10.67
N ARG A 92 -12.62 -19.65 -11.80
CA ARG A 92 -13.16 -20.87 -12.45
C ARG A 92 -14.66 -20.91 -12.73
N ARG A 93 -15.37 -19.78 -12.63
CA ARG A 93 -16.77 -19.68 -13.04
C ARG A 93 -16.82 -19.06 -14.42
N ASP A 94 -17.49 -19.70 -15.36
CA ASP A 94 -17.79 -19.14 -16.68
C ASP A 94 -19.26 -18.76 -16.72
N PHE A 95 -19.51 -17.48 -16.88
CA PHE A 95 -20.85 -16.91 -16.98
C PHE A 95 -20.84 -15.68 -17.90
N PHE A 96 -22.02 -15.36 -18.42
CA PHE A 96 -22.16 -14.18 -19.27
C PHE A 96 -21.77 -12.90 -18.52
N GLY A 97 -20.91 -12.09 -19.13
CA GLY A 97 -20.48 -10.81 -18.53
C GLY A 97 -19.23 -10.89 -17.62
N LYS A 98 -18.65 -12.09 -17.36
CA LYS A 98 -17.45 -12.26 -16.53
C LYS A 98 -16.31 -11.33 -16.94
N GLN A 99 -16.04 -11.22 -18.24
CA GLN A 99 -14.94 -10.37 -18.74
C GLN A 99 -15.23 -8.89 -18.47
N GLY A 100 -16.48 -8.45 -18.64
CA GLY A 100 -16.92 -7.09 -18.33
C GLY A 100 -16.76 -6.76 -16.86
N ILE A 101 -17.17 -7.66 -15.96
CA ILE A 101 -17.00 -7.49 -14.51
C ILE A 101 -15.51 -7.44 -14.13
N SER A 102 -14.69 -8.32 -14.71
CA SER A 102 -13.24 -8.30 -14.47
C SER A 102 -12.60 -6.99 -14.93
N LEU A 103 -13.03 -6.46 -16.08
CA LEU A 103 -12.57 -5.16 -16.57
C LEU A 103 -13.00 -4.02 -15.65
N MET A 104 -14.28 -4.01 -15.23
CA MET A 104 -14.79 -2.99 -14.29
C MET A 104 -14.08 -3.01 -12.94
N LEU A 105 -13.69 -4.18 -12.45
CA LEU A 105 -12.90 -4.30 -11.21
C LEU A 105 -11.51 -3.67 -11.35
N ILE A 106 -10.88 -3.74 -12.52
CA ILE A 106 -9.53 -3.20 -12.74
C ILE A 106 -9.56 -1.70 -13.07
N LEU A 107 -10.69 -1.19 -13.54
CA LEU A 107 -10.85 0.18 -14.03
C LEU A 107 -10.37 1.26 -13.04
N PRO A 108 -10.65 1.18 -11.71
CA PRO A 108 -10.22 2.22 -10.76
C PRO A 108 -8.71 2.44 -10.70
N ILE A 109 -7.91 1.39 -10.93
CA ILE A 109 -6.45 1.53 -10.97
C ILE A 109 -5.93 1.96 -12.35
N ALA A 110 -6.68 1.66 -13.41
CA ALA A 110 -6.32 2.03 -14.77
C ALA A 110 -6.60 3.52 -15.07
N LEU A 111 -7.54 4.14 -14.34
CA LEU A 111 -7.87 5.55 -14.48
C LEU A 111 -6.86 6.44 -13.73
N PRO A 112 -6.53 7.63 -14.27
CA PRO A 112 -5.77 8.62 -13.51
C PRO A 112 -6.49 8.98 -12.20
N GLY A 113 -5.77 8.99 -11.08
CA GLY A 113 -6.34 9.24 -9.74
C GLY A 113 -7.15 10.54 -9.64
N ILE A 114 -6.74 11.58 -10.38
CA ILE A 114 -7.47 12.86 -10.41
C ILE A 114 -8.90 12.69 -11.01
N ILE A 115 -9.05 11.87 -12.05
CA ILE A 115 -10.36 11.61 -12.69
C ILE A 115 -11.23 10.80 -11.70
N THR A 116 -10.66 9.79 -11.06
CA THR A 116 -11.36 9.00 -10.03
C THR A 116 -11.78 9.88 -8.86
N GLY A 117 -10.91 10.77 -8.39
CA GLY A 117 -11.22 11.70 -7.30
C GLY A 117 -12.35 12.67 -7.64
N ILE A 118 -12.32 13.26 -8.83
CA ILE A 118 -13.39 14.17 -9.31
C ILE A 118 -14.72 13.41 -9.46
N ALA A 119 -14.70 12.21 -10.02
CA ALA A 119 -15.91 11.40 -10.19
C ALA A 119 -16.51 11.00 -8.83
N LEU A 120 -15.69 10.62 -7.85
CA LEU A 120 -16.14 10.32 -6.50
C LEU A 120 -16.74 11.55 -5.82
N LEU A 121 -16.07 12.71 -5.89
CA LEU A 121 -16.59 13.97 -5.34
C LEU A 121 -17.94 14.32 -5.95
N ALA A 122 -18.08 14.22 -7.27
CA ALA A 122 -19.35 14.49 -7.97
C ALA A 122 -20.46 13.53 -7.51
N THR A 123 -20.12 12.23 -7.38
CA THR A 123 -21.05 11.21 -6.90
C THR A 123 -21.49 11.50 -5.45
N PHE A 124 -20.57 11.78 -4.54
CA PHE A 124 -20.91 12.08 -3.16
C PHE A 124 -21.78 13.32 -3.04
N LYS A 125 -21.46 14.40 -3.78
CA LYS A 125 -22.28 15.62 -3.80
C LYS A 125 -23.70 15.36 -4.33
N THR A 126 -23.82 14.55 -5.38
CA THR A 126 -25.14 14.18 -5.93
C THR A 126 -25.98 13.38 -4.91
N LEU A 127 -25.34 12.55 -4.11
CA LEU A 127 -25.98 11.77 -3.05
C LEU A 127 -26.18 12.56 -1.74
N GLY A 128 -25.76 13.83 -1.67
CA GLY A 128 -25.83 14.64 -0.45
C GLY A 128 -24.88 14.18 0.65
N ILE A 129 -23.79 13.47 0.30
CA ILE A 129 -22.80 12.98 1.25
C ILE A 129 -21.67 14.00 1.35
N GLU A 130 -21.49 14.57 2.54
CA GLU A 130 -20.39 15.50 2.80
C GLU A 130 -19.04 14.81 2.78
N PRO A 131 -18.01 15.41 2.12
CA PRO A 131 -16.64 14.91 2.15
C PRO A 131 -16.07 14.84 3.58
N GLY A 132 -15.38 13.72 3.90
CA GLY A 132 -14.81 13.47 5.21
C GLY A 132 -14.20 12.07 5.30
N MET A 133 -13.99 11.56 6.51
CA MET A 133 -13.35 10.25 6.72
C MET A 133 -14.05 9.11 5.96
N PHE A 134 -15.39 9.08 5.93
CA PHE A 134 -16.13 8.04 5.22
C PHE A 134 -15.85 8.05 3.71
N THR A 135 -15.90 9.22 3.08
CA THR A 135 -15.68 9.38 1.64
C THR A 135 -14.24 9.10 1.24
N ILE A 136 -13.26 9.38 2.13
CA ILE A 136 -11.87 8.96 1.93
C ILE A 136 -11.78 7.43 1.96
N ILE A 137 -12.36 6.77 2.97
CA ILE A 137 -12.33 5.30 3.09
C ILE A 137 -12.93 4.64 1.85
N VAL A 138 -14.09 5.11 1.38
CA VAL A 138 -14.72 4.58 0.16
C VAL A 138 -13.82 4.81 -1.05
N GLY A 139 -13.27 6.00 -1.21
CA GLY A 139 -12.35 6.33 -2.29
C GLY A 139 -11.12 5.41 -2.30
N HIS A 140 -10.49 5.20 -1.13
CA HIS A 140 -9.33 4.33 -1.00
C HIS A 140 -9.68 2.85 -1.23
N ALA A 141 -10.84 2.40 -0.74
CA ALA A 141 -11.28 1.03 -0.95
C ALA A 141 -11.43 0.69 -2.44
N THR A 142 -11.84 1.64 -3.30
CA THR A 142 -12.06 1.39 -4.72
C THR A 142 -10.82 0.85 -5.45
N PHE A 143 -9.65 1.39 -5.19
CA PHE A 143 -8.40 0.90 -5.81
C PHE A 143 -7.70 -0.19 -4.97
N CYS A 144 -7.84 -0.16 -3.64
CA CYS A 144 -7.30 -1.20 -2.77
C CYS A 144 -7.92 -2.59 -3.06
N VAL A 145 -9.23 -2.64 -3.35
CA VAL A 145 -9.91 -3.87 -3.76
C VAL A 145 -9.23 -4.52 -4.96
N VAL A 146 -8.80 -3.73 -5.94
CA VAL A 146 -8.13 -4.23 -7.15
C VAL A 146 -6.80 -4.90 -6.80
N ILE A 147 -6.03 -4.29 -5.89
CA ILE A 147 -4.72 -4.84 -5.45
C ILE A 147 -4.92 -6.21 -4.80
N VAL A 148 -5.87 -6.31 -3.85
CA VAL A 148 -6.16 -7.58 -3.18
C VAL A 148 -6.70 -8.60 -4.18
N TYR A 149 -7.65 -8.21 -5.03
CA TYR A 149 -8.18 -9.06 -6.09
C TYR A 149 -7.07 -9.66 -6.97
N ASN A 150 -6.14 -8.85 -7.45
CA ASN A 150 -5.06 -9.31 -8.31
C ASN A 150 -4.13 -10.31 -7.61
N ASN A 151 -3.80 -10.08 -6.34
CA ASN A 151 -2.97 -11.00 -5.56
C ASN A 151 -3.68 -12.32 -5.28
N VAL A 152 -4.95 -12.25 -4.88
CA VAL A 152 -5.75 -13.44 -4.55
C VAL A 152 -6.06 -14.27 -5.80
N ILE A 153 -6.49 -13.65 -6.91
CA ILE A 153 -6.81 -14.38 -8.14
C ILE A 153 -5.56 -15.05 -8.74
N ALA A 154 -4.40 -14.38 -8.66
CA ALA A 154 -3.14 -14.97 -9.09
C ALA A 154 -2.75 -16.19 -8.24
N ARG A 155 -3.01 -16.18 -6.93
CA ARG A 155 -2.80 -17.32 -6.04
C ARG A 155 -3.78 -18.45 -6.30
N LEU A 156 -5.07 -18.13 -6.45
CA LEU A 156 -6.10 -19.11 -6.79
C LEU A 156 -5.78 -19.86 -8.09
N ARG A 157 -5.29 -19.17 -9.12
CA ARG A 157 -4.89 -19.78 -10.40
C ARG A 157 -3.75 -20.78 -10.25
N ARG A 158 -2.91 -20.63 -9.23
CA ARG A 158 -1.79 -21.56 -8.94
C ARG A 158 -2.19 -22.70 -8.00
N THR A 159 -3.38 -22.63 -7.37
CA THR A 159 -3.89 -23.68 -6.49
C THR A 159 -4.37 -24.87 -7.33
N SER A 160 -3.86 -26.08 -7.01
CA SER A 160 -4.26 -27.28 -7.73
C SER A 160 -5.75 -27.58 -7.54
N HIS A 161 -6.41 -28.00 -8.61
CA HIS A 161 -7.81 -28.43 -8.56
C HIS A 161 -7.98 -29.71 -7.73
N SER A 162 -6.99 -30.60 -7.79
CA SER A 162 -7.00 -31.85 -7.06
C SER A 162 -7.12 -31.70 -5.55
N LEU A 163 -6.65 -30.58 -4.97
CA LEU A 163 -6.84 -30.28 -3.54
C LEU A 163 -8.31 -30.03 -3.20
N ILE A 164 -9.03 -29.31 -4.08
CA ILE A 164 -10.44 -29.02 -3.90
C ILE A 164 -11.28 -30.29 -4.10
N GLU A 165 -10.98 -31.06 -5.15
CA GLU A 165 -11.66 -32.34 -5.44
C GLU A 165 -11.44 -33.33 -4.30
N ALA A 166 -10.21 -33.53 -3.85
CA ALA A 166 -9.89 -34.43 -2.73
C ALA A 166 -10.62 -34.04 -1.45
N SER A 167 -10.79 -32.73 -1.16
CA SER A 167 -11.56 -32.32 0.01
C SER A 167 -13.04 -32.67 -0.11
N MET A 168 -13.62 -32.54 -1.31
CA MET A 168 -15.02 -32.88 -1.58
C MET A 168 -15.22 -34.41 -1.57
N ASP A 169 -14.27 -35.17 -2.08
CA ASP A 169 -14.28 -36.65 -2.01
C ASP A 169 -14.24 -37.17 -0.55
N LEU A 170 -13.61 -36.40 0.34
CA LEU A 170 -13.62 -36.67 1.80
C LEU A 170 -14.90 -36.17 2.50
N GLY A 171 -15.91 -35.68 1.75
CA GLY A 171 -17.20 -35.25 2.26
C GLY A 171 -17.25 -33.80 2.76
N ALA A 172 -16.22 -32.98 2.48
CA ALA A 172 -16.25 -31.57 2.83
C ALA A 172 -17.25 -30.81 1.94
N ASP A 173 -18.08 -29.97 2.56
CA ASP A 173 -18.92 -29.03 1.82
C ASP A 173 -18.12 -27.83 1.29
N GLY A 174 -18.76 -26.97 0.49
CA GLY A 174 -18.08 -25.82 -0.12
C GLY A 174 -17.53 -24.80 0.89
N TRP A 175 -18.18 -24.65 2.06
CA TRP A 175 -17.72 -23.77 3.12
C TRP A 175 -16.51 -24.36 3.86
N GLN A 176 -16.57 -25.66 4.15
CA GLN A 176 -15.45 -26.41 4.77
C GLN A 176 -14.22 -26.39 3.84
N THR A 177 -14.41 -26.66 2.54
CA THR A 177 -13.34 -26.54 1.54
C THR A 177 -12.77 -25.14 1.48
N PHE A 178 -13.60 -24.09 1.47
CA PHE A 178 -13.13 -22.71 1.49
C PHE A 178 -12.32 -22.40 2.76
N ARG A 179 -12.87 -22.71 3.94
CA ARG A 179 -12.27 -22.35 5.23
C ARG A 179 -10.99 -23.13 5.53
N TYR A 180 -10.97 -24.42 5.23
CA TYR A 180 -9.87 -25.30 5.66
C TYR A 180 -8.82 -25.57 4.59
N ILE A 181 -9.17 -25.40 3.31
CA ILE A 181 -8.25 -25.65 2.19
C ILE A 181 -7.90 -24.34 1.46
N ILE A 182 -8.90 -23.60 0.97
CA ILE A 182 -8.65 -22.43 0.12
C ILE A 182 -8.09 -21.27 0.95
N LEU A 183 -8.75 -20.87 2.02
CA LEU A 183 -8.37 -19.70 2.82
C LEU A 183 -6.96 -19.80 3.42
N PRO A 184 -6.52 -20.93 4.01
CA PRO A 184 -5.13 -21.07 4.45
C PRO A 184 -4.11 -20.98 3.31
N ASN A 185 -4.44 -21.53 2.14
CA ASN A 185 -3.59 -21.41 0.95
C ASN A 185 -3.49 -19.99 0.41
N LEU A 186 -4.48 -19.13 0.69
CA LEU A 186 -4.48 -17.72 0.32
C LEU A 186 -3.70 -16.84 1.30
N GLY A 187 -3.29 -17.34 2.45
CA GLY A 187 -2.68 -16.55 3.53
C GLY A 187 -1.54 -15.64 3.07
N SER A 188 -0.60 -16.15 2.28
CA SER A 188 0.51 -15.37 1.74
C SER A 188 0.06 -14.31 0.73
N ALA A 189 -0.94 -14.60 -0.10
CA ALA A 189 -1.49 -13.64 -1.06
C ALA A 189 -2.32 -12.55 -0.38
N LEU A 190 -3.08 -12.91 0.66
CA LEU A 190 -3.82 -11.97 1.49
C LEU A 190 -2.87 -11.05 2.27
N LEU A 191 -1.81 -11.61 2.84
CA LEU A 191 -0.79 -10.81 3.51
C LEU A 191 -0.14 -9.82 2.53
N ALA A 192 0.37 -10.30 1.39
CA ALA A 192 1.00 -9.45 0.39
C ALA A 192 0.03 -8.40 -0.19
N GLY A 193 -1.18 -8.82 -0.58
CA GLY A 193 -2.22 -7.92 -1.12
C GLY A 193 -2.69 -6.89 -0.08
N GLY A 194 -2.88 -7.30 1.17
CA GLY A 194 -3.26 -6.41 2.27
C GLY A 194 -2.19 -5.38 2.58
N MET A 195 -0.91 -5.77 2.60
CA MET A 195 0.19 -4.85 2.86
C MET A 195 0.38 -3.85 1.73
N LEU A 196 0.25 -4.29 0.48
CA LEU A 196 0.29 -3.38 -0.67
C LEU A 196 -0.91 -2.43 -0.66
N ALA A 197 -2.12 -2.91 -0.35
CA ALA A 197 -3.31 -2.08 -0.22
C ALA A 197 -3.16 -1.05 0.91
N PHE A 198 -2.61 -1.45 2.06
CA PHE A 198 -2.34 -0.54 3.18
C PHE A 198 -1.34 0.55 2.79
N ALA A 199 -0.21 0.17 2.19
CA ALA A 199 0.81 1.12 1.78
C ALA A 199 0.26 2.11 0.75
N LEU A 200 -0.49 1.62 -0.25
CA LEU A 200 -1.10 2.45 -1.28
C LEU A 200 -2.15 3.41 -0.70
N SER A 201 -2.98 2.94 0.23
CA SER A 201 -3.97 3.78 0.92
C SER A 201 -3.33 4.80 1.84
N PHE A 202 -2.23 4.44 2.51
CA PHE A 202 -1.54 5.33 3.45
C PHE A 202 -0.87 6.53 2.76
N ASP A 203 -0.35 6.33 1.55
CA ASP A 203 0.38 7.35 0.77
C ASP A 203 -0.50 8.08 -0.26
N GLU A 204 -1.82 7.81 -0.29
CA GLU A 204 -2.71 8.36 -1.30
C GLU A 204 -3.02 9.85 -1.04
N ILE A 205 -2.67 10.69 -2.01
CA ILE A 205 -2.87 12.15 -1.96
C ILE A 205 -3.99 12.59 -2.90
N ILE A 206 -4.01 12.07 -4.13
CA ILE A 206 -4.81 12.64 -5.22
C ILE A 206 -6.30 12.43 -4.98
N VAL A 207 -6.72 11.18 -4.77
CA VAL A 207 -8.13 10.86 -4.47
C VAL A 207 -8.53 11.52 -3.15
N THR A 208 -7.63 11.50 -2.15
CA THR A 208 -7.86 12.12 -0.85
C THR A 208 -8.15 13.62 -0.98
N THR A 209 -7.44 14.34 -1.84
CA THR A 209 -7.64 15.78 -2.07
C THR A 209 -9.09 16.11 -2.43
N PHE A 210 -9.77 15.25 -3.17
CA PHE A 210 -11.16 15.45 -3.58
C PHE A 210 -12.18 14.91 -2.57
N THR A 211 -11.79 13.94 -1.74
CA THR A 211 -12.72 13.23 -0.85
C THR A 211 -12.59 13.62 0.62
N ALA A 212 -11.54 14.35 1.01
CA ALA A 212 -11.23 14.63 2.41
C ALA A 212 -12.09 15.75 3.07
N GLY A 213 -12.60 16.70 2.29
CA GLY A 213 -13.27 17.87 2.87
C GLY A 213 -12.32 18.65 3.76
N HIS A 214 -12.61 18.70 5.06
CA HIS A 214 -11.78 19.37 6.06
C HIS A 214 -10.73 18.45 6.71
N GLU A 215 -10.83 17.15 6.47
CA GLU A 215 -9.93 16.16 7.04
C GLU A 215 -8.53 16.27 6.41
N ARG A 216 -7.51 15.99 7.21
CA ARG A 216 -6.12 16.07 6.76
C ARG A 216 -5.38 14.78 7.06
N THR A 217 -5.27 13.92 6.05
CA THR A 217 -4.37 12.77 6.14
C THR A 217 -2.91 13.23 6.15
N LEU A 218 -2.02 12.36 6.58
CA LEU A 218 -0.60 12.68 6.69
C LEU A 218 0.05 13.10 5.37
N PRO A 219 -0.22 12.44 4.22
CA PRO A 219 0.27 12.93 2.92
C PRO A 219 -0.26 14.32 2.57
N LEU A 220 -1.54 14.61 2.82
CA LEU A 220 -2.10 15.95 2.61
C LEU A 220 -1.49 16.98 3.57
N TRP A 221 -1.24 16.60 4.82
CA TRP A 221 -0.54 17.45 5.77
C TRP A 221 0.86 17.80 5.28
N LEU A 222 1.65 16.79 4.82
CA LEU A 222 2.98 16.98 4.24
C LEU A 222 2.93 17.91 3.02
N LEU A 223 2.00 17.68 2.09
CA LEU A 223 1.82 18.52 0.91
C LEU A 223 1.57 19.98 1.29
N ASN A 224 0.72 20.22 2.30
CA ASN A 224 0.42 21.58 2.79
C ASN A 224 1.63 22.25 3.47
N GLN A 225 2.53 21.49 4.09
CA GLN A 225 3.74 22.04 4.71
C GLN A 225 4.79 22.50 3.69
N LEU A 226 4.76 22.01 2.46
CA LEU A 226 5.70 22.46 1.40
C LEU A 226 5.63 23.96 1.14
N SER A 227 4.48 24.59 1.42
CA SER A 227 4.27 26.04 1.29
C SER A 227 4.75 26.84 2.51
N ARG A 228 5.26 26.19 3.57
CA ARG A 228 5.67 26.82 4.83
C ARG A 228 7.14 26.60 5.13
N PRO A 229 8.05 27.48 4.64
CA PRO A 229 9.49 27.29 4.77
C PRO A 229 10.01 27.14 6.21
N ARG A 230 9.31 27.74 7.19
CA ARG A 230 9.70 27.68 8.62
C ARG A 230 9.51 26.30 9.25
N ASP A 231 8.67 25.46 8.69
CA ASP A 231 8.35 24.12 9.21
C ASP A 231 9.13 22.99 8.50
N VAL A 232 10.10 23.33 7.64
CA VAL A 232 10.85 22.37 6.82
C VAL A 232 11.53 21.26 7.65
N PRO A 233 12.20 21.53 8.78
CA PRO A 233 12.82 20.47 9.56
C PRO A 233 11.77 19.51 10.18
N VAL A 234 10.65 20.03 10.65
CA VAL A 234 9.54 19.22 11.18
C VAL A 234 8.96 18.34 10.07
N THR A 235 8.77 18.90 8.87
CA THR A 235 8.30 18.15 7.70
C THR A 235 9.25 17.00 7.35
N ASN A 236 10.57 17.23 7.39
CA ASN A 236 11.57 16.19 7.13
C ASN A 236 11.56 15.11 8.22
N VAL A 237 11.41 15.47 9.50
CA VAL A 237 11.26 14.50 10.60
C VAL A 237 10.02 13.63 10.38
N VAL A 238 8.87 14.25 10.08
CA VAL A 238 7.63 13.53 9.84
C VAL A 238 7.76 12.61 8.63
N ALA A 239 8.32 13.09 7.51
CA ALA A 239 8.57 12.26 6.33
C ALA A 239 9.50 11.08 6.62
N MET A 240 10.58 11.29 7.39
CA MET A 240 11.48 10.23 7.82
C MET A 240 10.75 9.19 8.70
N LEU A 241 9.92 9.62 9.65
CA LEU A 241 9.15 8.71 10.50
C LEU A 241 8.15 7.88 9.68
N VAL A 242 7.47 8.51 8.72
CA VAL A 242 6.57 7.82 7.78
C VAL A 242 7.31 6.73 7.02
N MET A 243 8.46 7.06 6.43
CA MET A 243 9.28 6.09 5.70
C MET A 243 9.68 4.92 6.59
N MET A 244 10.11 5.17 7.83
CA MET A 244 10.45 4.09 8.78
C MET A 244 9.24 3.21 9.10
N VAL A 245 8.10 3.81 9.40
CA VAL A 245 6.87 3.08 9.73
C VAL A 245 6.37 2.25 8.55
N THR A 246 6.40 2.79 7.33
CA THR A 246 5.97 2.07 6.12
C THR A 246 6.95 0.96 5.70
N MET A 247 8.22 1.10 6.03
CA MET A 247 9.21 0.03 5.79
C MET A 247 8.98 -1.20 6.68
N LEU A 248 8.47 -1.05 7.91
CA LEU A 248 8.28 -2.17 8.84
C LEU A 248 7.34 -3.26 8.27
N PRO A 249 6.13 -2.95 7.77
CA PRO A 249 5.29 -3.93 7.11
C PRO A 249 5.97 -4.58 5.91
N ILE A 250 6.65 -3.80 5.05
CA ILE A 250 7.32 -4.31 3.85
C ILE A 250 8.41 -5.30 4.21
N LEU A 251 9.27 -4.97 5.20
CA LEU A 251 10.29 -5.87 5.71
C LEU A 251 9.67 -7.11 6.35
N GLY A 252 8.60 -6.95 7.13
CA GLY A 252 7.86 -8.06 7.73
C GLY A 252 7.34 -9.03 6.66
N ALA A 253 6.72 -8.52 5.58
CA ALA A 253 6.28 -9.35 4.46
C ALA A 253 7.44 -10.07 3.78
N TYR A 254 8.51 -9.36 3.50
CA TYR A 254 9.69 -9.93 2.87
C TYR A 254 10.24 -11.11 3.67
N TYR A 255 10.38 -10.96 4.98
CA TYR A 255 10.88 -12.05 5.85
C TYR A 255 9.89 -13.22 5.96
N LEU A 256 8.59 -12.94 6.06
CA LEU A 256 7.56 -13.99 6.16
C LEU A 256 7.40 -14.78 4.85
N THR A 257 7.55 -14.13 3.70
CA THR A 257 7.43 -14.80 2.39
C THR A 257 8.70 -15.54 1.97
N ARG A 258 9.86 -15.07 2.39
CA ARG A 258 11.16 -15.69 2.05
C ARG A 258 11.32 -17.11 2.61
N GLY A 259 10.70 -17.42 3.76
CA GLY A 259 10.71 -18.76 4.36
C GLY A 259 9.88 -19.81 3.60
N GLY A 260 8.88 -19.39 2.83
CA GLY A 260 8.01 -20.29 2.06
C GLY A 260 8.62 -20.84 0.77
N GLU A 261 9.58 -20.17 0.16
CA GLU A 261 10.22 -20.62 -1.07
C GLU A 261 11.29 -21.72 -0.83
N SER A 262 11.90 -21.74 0.37
CA SER A 262 12.93 -22.74 0.70
C SER A 262 12.35 -24.14 0.96
N VAL A 263 11.08 -24.27 1.32
CA VAL A 263 10.43 -25.57 1.59
C VAL A 263 9.91 -26.20 0.30
N ALA A 264 9.55 -25.41 -0.72
CA ALA A 264 9.06 -25.90 -2.00
C ALA A 264 10.18 -26.43 -2.94
N GLY A 265 11.42 -26.05 -2.69
CA GLY A 265 12.59 -26.46 -3.50
C GLY A 265 13.28 -27.76 -3.07
N SER A 266 12.96 -28.34 -1.90
CA SER A 266 13.64 -29.53 -1.37
C SER A 266 12.91 -30.87 -1.63
N GLY A 267 11.76 -30.87 -2.30
CA GLY A 267 10.93 -32.06 -2.57
C GLY A 267 11.14 -32.74 -3.93
N GLY A 268 12.21 -32.41 -4.65
CA GLY A 268 12.51 -32.97 -5.96
C GLY A 268 13.94 -33.47 -6.06
N LYS A 269 14.24 -34.64 -5.47
CA LYS A 269 15.35 -35.50 -5.83
C LYS A 269 14.84 -36.93 -5.88
#